data_352533ac64264f13f793d576fb924b7b
#
_entry.id   352533ac64264f13f793d576fb924b7b
#
_cell.length_a   1.000
_cell.length_b   1.000
_cell.length_c   1.000
_cell.angle_alpha   90.00
_cell.angle_beta   90.00
_cell.angle_gamma   90.00
#
_symmetry.space_group_name_H-M   'P 1'
#
loop_
_entity.id
_entity.type
_entity.pdbx_description
1 polymer ?
#
loop_
_entity_poly.entity_id
_entity_poly.type
_entity_poly.pdbx_seq_one_letter_code
_entity_poly.pdbx_strand_id
1 'polypeptide(L)'
;MKLQNDKYYTPIELANHCWDKVFEVVGEENISEIIEPSVGNGSFLHHAEQLPHFAYDIEPECESNFTHIFKQDYLSADIKYLWGRLIIGNPPYGRCLNMAQKFFKKSVEIADTIAFILPISQLNNTRSMYEFDLVYSEDLGIQHYTDRDLHCCFNIYRRPDSGELNSKPVAKLKDVTIYRQDSKGYNEKDFDVRMCYWGDGSAAVSYTHLTLPTKL
;
A
#
# COMPACT_ATOMS: atom_id res chain seq x y z
N MET A 1 17.77 -10.51 -17.27
CA MET A 1 17.81 -9.44 -16.26
C MET A 1 17.30 -10.09 -14.98
N LYS A 2 18.17 -10.45 -14.02
CA LYS A 2 17.74 -11.00 -12.73
C LYS A 2 16.94 -9.89 -12.04
N LEU A 3 15.67 -10.12 -11.79
CA LEU A 3 14.91 -9.34 -10.82
C LEU A 3 15.62 -9.55 -9.48
N GLN A 4 16.26 -8.53 -8.98
CA GLN A 4 16.76 -8.49 -7.63
C GLN A 4 15.51 -8.49 -6.77
N ASN A 5 15.25 -9.62 -6.10
CA ASN A 5 14.08 -9.74 -5.22
C ASN A 5 14.24 -8.67 -4.14
N ASP A 6 13.28 -7.75 -4.05
CA ASP A 6 13.16 -6.78 -2.96
C ASP A 6 12.74 -7.56 -1.70
N LYS A 7 13.66 -8.32 -1.11
CA LYS A 7 13.44 -9.07 0.13
C LYS A 7 13.80 -8.16 1.30
N TYR A 8 12.79 -7.73 2.04
CA TYR A 8 12.94 -6.95 3.26
C TYR A 8 12.43 -7.76 4.44
N TYR A 9 13.34 -8.27 5.26
CA TYR A 9 12.96 -9.03 6.46
C TYR A 9 12.56 -8.07 7.56
N THR A 10 11.31 -8.16 7.97
CA THR A 10 10.77 -7.34 9.07
C THR A 10 11.33 -7.83 10.40
N PRO A 11 11.89 -6.94 11.26
CA PRO A 11 12.25 -7.33 12.63
C PRO A 11 11.02 -7.83 13.40
N ILE A 12 11.22 -8.82 14.27
CA ILE A 12 10.14 -9.42 15.08
C ILE A 12 9.44 -8.38 15.95
N GLU A 13 10.19 -7.48 16.56
CA GLU A 13 9.65 -6.41 17.41
C GLU A 13 8.74 -5.47 16.62
N LEU A 14 9.09 -5.19 15.36
CA LEU A 14 8.27 -4.40 14.47
C LEU A 14 7.00 -5.14 14.05
N ALA A 15 7.10 -6.44 13.76
CA ALA A 15 5.93 -7.26 13.46
C ALA A 15 4.98 -7.33 14.65
N ASN A 16 5.49 -7.50 15.87
CA ASN A 16 4.70 -7.50 17.09
C ASN A 16 3.98 -6.15 17.29
N HIS A 17 4.70 -5.02 17.10
CA HIS A 17 4.09 -3.70 17.15
C HIS A 17 2.93 -3.56 16.13
N CYS A 18 3.12 -4.05 14.90
CA CYS A 18 2.07 -4.05 13.89
C CYS A 18 0.84 -4.88 14.33
N TRP A 19 1.07 -6.05 14.94
CA TRP A 19 -0.01 -6.87 15.48
C TRP A 19 -0.77 -6.17 16.61
N ASP A 20 -0.07 -5.56 17.57
CA ASP A 20 -0.69 -4.79 18.65
C ASP A 20 -1.60 -3.69 18.09
N LYS A 21 -1.16 -2.99 17.04
CA LYS A 21 -1.96 -1.97 16.37
C LYS A 21 -3.17 -2.53 15.62
N VAL A 22 -3.04 -3.70 15.02
CA VAL A 22 -4.19 -4.38 14.40
C VAL A 22 -5.22 -4.73 15.46
N PHE A 23 -4.84 -5.33 16.57
CA PHE A 23 -5.77 -5.68 17.65
C PHE A 23 -6.41 -4.44 18.30
N GLU A 24 -5.65 -3.35 18.47
CA GLU A 24 -6.17 -2.07 18.99
C GLU A 24 -7.23 -1.46 18.06
N VAL A 25 -6.99 -1.46 16.75
CA VAL A 25 -7.81 -0.74 15.76
C VAL A 25 -8.97 -1.58 15.22
N VAL A 26 -8.73 -2.86 15.02
CA VAL A 26 -9.70 -3.79 14.38
C VAL A 26 -10.49 -4.56 15.41
N GLY A 27 -9.87 -4.96 16.52
CA GLY A 27 -10.37 -5.91 17.50
C GLY A 27 -10.16 -7.35 17.06
N GLU A 28 -9.59 -8.18 17.93
CA GLU A 28 -9.30 -9.59 17.63
C GLU A 28 -10.58 -10.37 17.28
N GLU A 29 -11.69 -10.05 17.94
CA GLU A 29 -13.01 -10.64 17.74
C GLU A 29 -13.60 -10.42 16.34
N ASN A 30 -13.07 -9.45 15.59
CA ASN A 30 -13.48 -9.14 14.22
C ASN A 30 -12.63 -9.85 13.16
N ILE A 31 -11.63 -10.63 13.59
CA ILE A 31 -10.72 -11.36 12.70
C ILE A 31 -11.11 -12.84 12.71
N SER A 32 -11.48 -13.37 11.55
CA SER A 32 -11.86 -14.79 11.40
C SER A 32 -10.73 -15.66 10.81
N GLU A 33 -9.87 -15.07 10.02
CA GLU A 33 -8.75 -15.74 9.32
C GLU A 33 -7.66 -14.73 8.98
N ILE A 34 -6.43 -15.19 8.95
CA ILE A 34 -5.26 -14.36 8.66
C ILE A 34 -4.57 -14.89 7.40
N ILE A 35 -4.17 -13.99 6.52
CA ILE A 35 -3.26 -14.30 5.40
C ILE A 35 -2.07 -13.36 5.42
N GLU A 36 -0.86 -13.94 5.40
CA GLU A 36 0.39 -13.25 5.13
C GLU A 36 0.79 -13.44 3.67
N PRO A 37 0.77 -12.41 2.82
CA PRO A 37 0.90 -12.56 1.37
C PRO A 37 2.35 -12.65 0.88
N SER A 38 3.34 -12.43 1.78
CA SER A 38 4.78 -12.48 1.50
C SER A 38 5.54 -12.80 2.78
N VAL A 39 5.53 -14.11 3.14
CA VAL A 39 5.96 -14.53 4.49
C VAL A 39 7.46 -14.37 4.74
N GLY A 40 8.30 -14.46 3.71
CA GLY A 40 9.75 -14.34 3.84
C GLY A 40 10.32 -15.23 4.95
N ASN A 41 10.87 -14.59 6.01
CA ASN A 41 11.43 -15.27 7.19
C ASN A 41 10.42 -15.56 8.30
N GLY A 42 9.13 -15.23 8.12
CA GLY A 42 8.06 -15.57 9.05
C GLY A 42 7.89 -14.62 10.24
N SER A 43 8.32 -13.38 10.17
CA SER A 43 8.25 -12.42 11.28
C SER A 43 6.83 -12.15 11.78
N PHE A 44 5.82 -12.25 10.92
CA PHE A 44 4.42 -12.05 11.29
C PHE A 44 3.72 -13.33 11.79
N LEU A 45 4.38 -14.50 11.78
CA LEU A 45 3.75 -15.78 12.15
C LEU A 45 3.54 -15.97 13.64
N HIS A 46 4.14 -15.14 14.50
CA HIS A 46 4.17 -15.35 15.96
C HIS A 46 2.81 -15.21 16.67
N HIS A 47 1.82 -14.62 16.04
CA HIS A 47 0.46 -14.45 16.59
C HIS A 47 -0.57 -15.40 15.97
N ALA A 48 -0.11 -16.41 15.23
CA ALA A 48 -0.94 -17.30 14.43
C ALA A 48 -1.61 -18.44 15.20
N GLU A 49 -1.32 -18.61 16.49
CA GLU A 49 -1.71 -19.83 17.22
C GLU A 49 -3.21 -19.97 17.47
N GLN A 50 -3.96 -18.87 17.45
CA GLN A 50 -5.37 -18.83 17.86
C GLN A 50 -6.38 -18.75 16.70
N LEU A 51 -5.92 -18.34 15.52
CA LEU A 51 -6.78 -18.15 14.35
C LEU A 51 -6.24 -18.94 13.14
N PRO A 52 -7.12 -19.41 12.22
CA PRO A 52 -6.66 -19.95 10.95
C PRO A 52 -5.71 -18.99 10.25
N HIS A 53 -4.48 -19.42 10.03
CA HIS A 53 -3.43 -18.60 9.45
C HIS A 53 -2.81 -19.29 8.24
N PHE A 54 -2.80 -18.59 7.12
CA PHE A 54 -2.21 -19.03 5.85
C PHE A 54 -1.14 -18.04 5.41
N ALA A 55 -0.07 -18.52 4.84
CA ALA A 55 1.01 -17.68 4.35
C ALA A 55 1.41 -18.06 2.93
N TYR A 56 1.81 -17.10 2.15
CA TYR A 56 2.24 -17.27 0.76
C TYR A 56 3.62 -16.67 0.57
N ASP A 57 4.47 -17.32 -0.19
CA ASP A 57 5.71 -16.78 -0.72
C ASP A 57 6.15 -17.60 -1.93
N ILE A 58 6.81 -16.98 -2.89
CA ILE A 58 7.43 -17.68 -4.03
C ILE A 58 8.65 -18.50 -3.58
N GLU A 59 9.28 -18.07 -2.49
CA GLU A 59 10.48 -18.69 -1.93
C GLU A 59 10.51 -18.49 -0.41
N PRO A 60 9.64 -19.21 0.36
CA PRO A 60 9.58 -19.07 1.82
C PRO A 60 10.88 -19.54 2.47
N GLU A 61 11.31 -18.81 3.51
CA GLU A 61 12.54 -19.07 4.28
C GLU A 61 12.25 -19.46 5.72
N CYS A 62 11.01 -19.84 6.03
CA CYS A 62 10.55 -20.25 7.35
C CYS A 62 9.64 -21.46 7.26
N GLU A 63 9.47 -22.10 8.41
CA GLU A 63 8.50 -23.18 8.66
C GLU A 63 7.65 -22.82 9.87
N SER A 64 6.43 -23.33 9.93
CA SER A 64 5.52 -23.12 11.05
C SER A 64 4.71 -24.38 11.32
N ASN A 65 4.45 -24.67 12.59
CA ASN A 65 3.54 -25.75 13.00
C ASN A 65 2.06 -25.28 13.06
N PHE A 66 1.83 -23.97 13.04
CA PHE A 66 0.50 -23.36 13.24
C PHE A 66 -0.03 -22.70 11.96
N THR A 67 0.87 -22.37 11.02
CA THR A 67 0.53 -21.69 9.76
C THR A 67 0.76 -22.61 8.60
N HIS A 68 -0.19 -22.68 7.68
CA HIS A 68 0.01 -23.36 6.41
C HIS A 68 0.72 -22.44 5.42
N ILE A 69 1.98 -22.73 5.10
CA ILE A 69 2.81 -21.93 4.19
C ILE A 69 2.74 -22.52 2.79
N PHE A 70 2.25 -21.72 1.83
CA PHE A 70 2.20 -22.07 0.41
C PHE A 70 3.41 -21.49 -0.32
N LYS A 71 4.23 -22.36 -0.91
CA LYS A 71 5.25 -21.93 -1.87
C LYS A 71 4.60 -21.57 -3.21
N GLN A 72 3.98 -20.40 -3.27
CA GLN A 72 3.18 -19.96 -4.40
C GLN A 72 3.16 -18.43 -4.48
N ASP A 73 3.03 -17.88 -5.70
CA ASP A 73 2.76 -16.47 -5.89
C ASP A 73 1.35 -16.12 -5.41
N TYR A 74 1.26 -15.28 -4.38
CA TYR A 74 0.01 -14.78 -3.82
C TYR A 74 -0.90 -14.14 -4.88
N LEU A 75 -0.33 -13.40 -5.83
CA LEU A 75 -1.11 -12.72 -6.86
C LEU A 75 -1.84 -13.69 -7.80
N SER A 76 -1.32 -14.91 -7.97
CA SER A 76 -1.91 -15.96 -8.80
C SER A 76 -2.76 -16.97 -8.01
N ALA A 77 -2.76 -16.89 -6.67
CA ALA A 77 -3.50 -17.82 -5.82
C ALA A 77 -5.02 -17.66 -5.99
N ASP A 78 -5.73 -18.79 -6.14
CA ASP A 78 -7.20 -18.82 -6.17
C ASP A 78 -7.74 -18.81 -4.73
N ILE A 79 -7.95 -17.61 -4.19
CA ILE A 79 -8.44 -17.40 -2.84
C ILE A 79 -9.80 -16.71 -2.93
N LYS A 80 -10.81 -17.33 -2.33
CA LYS A 80 -12.16 -16.75 -2.29
C LYS A 80 -12.27 -15.74 -1.15
N TYR A 81 -13.15 -14.76 -1.32
CA TYR A 81 -13.49 -13.81 -0.27
C TYR A 81 -14.01 -14.53 0.98
N LEU A 82 -13.56 -14.07 2.13
CA LEU A 82 -14.04 -14.50 3.43
C LEU A 82 -14.25 -13.27 4.32
N TRP A 83 -15.42 -13.16 4.91
CA TRP A 83 -15.74 -12.08 5.84
C TRP A 83 -14.88 -12.19 7.12
N GLY A 84 -14.38 -11.03 7.59
CA GLY A 84 -13.49 -10.95 8.74
C GLY A 84 -12.04 -11.37 8.45
N ARG A 85 -11.67 -11.65 7.21
CA ARG A 85 -10.28 -11.96 6.87
C ARG A 85 -9.39 -10.73 6.96
N LEU A 86 -8.25 -10.90 7.63
CA LEU A 86 -7.15 -9.95 7.72
C LEU A 86 -6.01 -10.35 6.76
N ILE A 87 -5.54 -9.43 5.97
CA ILE A 87 -4.26 -9.57 5.26
C ILE A 87 -3.22 -8.70 5.97
N ILE A 88 -2.14 -9.29 6.47
CA ILE A 88 -1.09 -8.57 7.19
C ILE A 88 0.29 -8.93 6.64
N GLY A 89 1.21 -7.97 6.58
CA GLY A 89 2.59 -8.24 6.19
C GLY A 89 3.34 -7.03 5.65
N ASN A 90 4.53 -7.30 5.12
CA ASN A 90 5.38 -6.34 4.43
C ASN A 90 5.54 -6.77 2.96
N PRO A 91 4.61 -6.40 2.07
CA PRO A 91 4.64 -6.82 0.68
C PRO A 91 5.82 -6.21 -0.07
N PRO A 92 6.33 -6.86 -1.13
CA PRO A 92 7.36 -6.27 -1.97
C PRO A 92 6.86 -4.97 -2.60
N TYR A 93 7.66 -3.88 -2.53
CA TYR A 93 7.19 -2.57 -3.01
C TYR A 93 7.25 -2.46 -4.54
N GLY A 94 8.33 -2.98 -5.15
CA GLY A 94 8.58 -2.83 -6.57
C GLY A 94 8.89 -1.38 -6.98
N ARG A 95 9.11 -1.17 -8.28
CA ARG A 95 9.34 0.19 -8.80
C ARG A 95 8.05 1.02 -8.68
N CYS A 96 8.18 2.23 -8.10
CA CYS A 96 7.05 3.15 -7.91
C CYS A 96 5.85 2.49 -7.20
N LEU A 97 6.09 1.61 -6.24
CA LEU A 97 5.06 0.93 -5.43
C LEU A 97 4.15 -0.04 -6.21
N ASN A 98 4.50 -0.36 -7.46
CA ASN A 98 3.61 -1.12 -8.34
C ASN A 98 3.29 -2.55 -7.83
N MET A 99 4.23 -3.19 -7.11
CA MET A 99 4.00 -4.51 -6.52
C MET A 99 3.09 -4.42 -5.31
N ALA A 100 3.36 -3.53 -4.35
CA ALA A 100 2.50 -3.34 -3.18
C ALA A 100 1.05 -2.97 -3.58
N GLN A 101 0.87 -2.18 -4.64
CA GLN A 101 -0.47 -1.89 -5.19
C GLN A 101 -1.16 -3.13 -5.76
N LYS A 102 -0.44 -4.05 -6.40
CA LYS A 102 -1.03 -5.31 -6.88
C LYS A 102 -1.42 -6.22 -5.72
N PHE A 103 -0.56 -6.32 -4.69
CA PHE A 103 -0.86 -7.05 -3.47
C PHE A 103 -2.10 -6.46 -2.79
N PHE A 104 -2.18 -5.15 -2.66
CA PHE A 104 -3.35 -4.49 -2.09
C PHE A 104 -4.63 -4.80 -2.89
N LYS A 105 -4.62 -4.66 -4.21
CA LYS A 105 -5.78 -4.95 -5.06
C LYS A 105 -6.24 -6.40 -4.95
N LYS A 106 -5.29 -7.34 -4.94
CA LYS A 106 -5.60 -8.75 -4.70
C LYS A 106 -6.26 -8.95 -3.33
N SER A 107 -5.74 -8.28 -2.29
CA SER A 107 -6.27 -8.35 -0.93
C SER A 107 -7.68 -7.77 -0.83
N VAL A 108 -7.98 -6.68 -1.54
CA VAL A 108 -9.32 -6.08 -1.62
C VAL A 108 -10.38 -7.08 -2.13
N GLU A 109 -10.01 -7.98 -3.05
CA GLU A 109 -10.92 -8.97 -3.60
C GLU A 109 -11.32 -10.05 -2.59
N ILE A 110 -10.49 -10.29 -1.55
CA ILE A 110 -10.59 -11.50 -0.72
C ILE A 110 -10.75 -11.24 0.78
N ALA A 111 -10.63 -9.99 1.25
CA ALA A 111 -10.57 -9.68 2.68
C ALA A 111 -11.36 -8.42 3.05
N ASP A 112 -11.52 -8.18 4.36
CA ASP A 112 -12.14 -6.97 4.91
C ASP A 112 -11.13 -6.01 5.53
N THR A 113 -9.97 -6.53 5.93
CA THR A 113 -8.92 -5.73 6.56
C THR A 113 -7.58 -6.01 5.88
N ILE A 114 -6.82 -4.96 5.62
CA ILE A 114 -5.46 -5.03 5.05
C ILE A 114 -4.54 -4.18 5.91
N ALA A 115 -3.48 -4.77 6.43
CA ALA A 115 -2.52 -4.13 7.31
C ALA A 115 -1.10 -4.31 6.75
N PHE A 116 -0.56 -3.26 6.13
CA PHE A 116 0.72 -3.32 5.42
C PHE A 116 1.76 -2.36 5.96
N ILE A 117 3.00 -2.83 6.06
CA ILE A 117 4.17 -1.95 6.12
C ILE A 117 4.43 -1.45 4.69
N LEU A 118 4.55 -0.13 4.54
CA LEU A 118 4.69 0.53 3.25
C LEU A 118 5.78 1.63 3.32
N PRO A 119 6.31 2.10 2.19
CA PRO A 119 7.19 3.27 2.19
C PRO A 119 6.49 4.51 2.75
N ILE A 120 7.24 5.41 3.39
CA ILE A 120 6.71 6.62 4.05
C ILE A 120 5.85 7.50 3.13
N SER A 121 6.02 7.44 1.84
CA SER A 121 5.16 8.13 0.85
C SER A 121 3.69 7.70 0.93
N GLN A 122 3.39 6.62 1.64
CA GLN A 122 2.04 6.12 1.88
C GLN A 122 1.47 6.53 3.24
N LEU A 123 2.21 7.27 4.04
CA LEU A 123 1.70 7.82 5.30
C LEU A 123 0.52 8.75 5.02
N ASN A 124 -0.63 8.44 5.63
CA ASN A 124 -1.90 9.17 5.43
C ASN A 124 -2.33 9.33 3.96
N ASN A 125 -1.84 8.43 3.06
CA ASN A 125 -2.15 8.51 1.64
C ASN A 125 -3.38 7.68 1.28
N THR A 126 -4.50 8.38 1.03
CA THR A 126 -5.78 7.78 0.62
C THR A 126 -5.99 7.73 -0.90
N ARG A 127 -4.96 8.06 -1.71
CA ARG A 127 -5.09 8.14 -3.17
C ARG A 127 -4.59 6.93 -3.92
N SER A 128 -3.60 6.24 -3.37
CA SER A 128 -2.93 5.11 -4.04
C SER A 128 -3.63 3.78 -3.81
N MET A 129 -4.21 3.60 -2.61
CA MET A 129 -4.90 2.40 -2.12
C MET A 129 -6.26 2.84 -1.58
N TYR A 130 -7.10 3.33 -2.48
CA TYR A 130 -8.32 4.07 -2.16
C TYR A 130 -9.56 3.18 -2.05
N GLU A 131 -9.48 1.93 -2.50
CA GLU A 131 -10.63 1.02 -2.54
C GLU A 131 -11.21 0.74 -1.14
N PHE A 132 -10.34 0.74 -0.12
CA PHE A 132 -10.69 0.63 1.29
C PHE A 132 -10.47 1.97 2.02
N ASP A 133 -11.12 2.11 3.17
CA ASP A 133 -10.90 3.24 4.06
C ASP A 133 -9.59 3.07 4.81
N LEU A 134 -8.72 4.08 4.79
CA LEU A 134 -7.53 4.13 5.62
C LEU A 134 -7.96 4.50 7.05
N VAL A 135 -7.98 3.52 7.95
CA VAL A 135 -8.45 3.70 9.34
C VAL A 135 -7.32 3.96 10.34
N TYR A 136 -6.09 3.59 9.98
CA TYR A 136 -4.90 3.86 10.78
C TYR A 136 -3.69 4.08 9.89
N SER A 137 -2.80 5.00 10.30
CA SER A 137 -1.56 5.29 9.61
C SER A 137 -0.53 5.82 10.58
N GLU A 138 0.65 5.18 10.67
CA GLU A 138 1.72 5.50 11.60
C GLU A 138 3.06 5.57 10.88
N ASP A 139 3.88 6.56 11.25
CA ASP A 139 5.28 6.65 10.84
C ASP A 139 6.13 5.70 11.70
N LEU A 140 6.69 4.67 11.10
CA LEU A 140 7.55 3.69 11.76
C LEU A 140 9.01 4.15 11.84
N GLY A 141 9.34 5.32 11.30
CA GLY A 141 10.73 5.79 11.19
C GLY A 141 11.55 5.02 10.17
N ILE A 142 12.87 5.14 10.30
CA ILE A 142 13.83 4.45 9.42
C ILE A 142 14.01 3.01 9.90
N GLN A 143 13.70 2.07 9.02
CA GLN A 143 13.91 0.65 9.24
C GLN A 143 15.19 0.19 8.54
N HIS A 144 16.02 -0.54 9.26
CA HIS A 144 17.30 -1.05 8.77
C HIS A 144 17.11 -2.45 8.19
N TYR A 145 17.08 -2.54 6.87
CA TYR A 145 17.06 -3.81 6.16
C TYR A 145 18.47 -4.21 5.72
N THR A 146 18.69 -5.47 5.38
CA THR A 146 20.02 -6.02 5.07
C THR A 146 20.79 -5.19 4.03
N ASP A 147 20.11 -4.65 3.03
CA ASP A 147 20.73 -3.97 1.89
C ASP A 147 20.59 -2.44 1.91
N ARG A 148 19.67 -1.91 2.71
CA ARG A 148 19.37 -0.47 2.74
C ARG A 148 18.50 -0.06 3.93
N ASP A 149 18.55 1.22 4.21
CA ASP A 149 17.63 1.88 5.14
C ASP A 149 16.40 2.39 4.39
N LEU A 150 15.22 2.13 4.92
CA LEU A 150 13.96 2.61 4.36
C LEU A 150 13.12 3.30 5.43
N HIS A 151 12.65 4.48 5.11
CA HIS A 151 11.64 5.14 5.95
C HIS A 151 10.27 4.56 5.60
N CYS A 152 9.64 3.91 6.58
CA CYS A 152 8.40 3.16 6.41
C CYS A 152 7.27 3.73 7.25
N CYS A 153 6.05 3.38 6.86
CA CYS A 153 4.84 3.59 7.63
C CYS A 153 4.07 2.28 7.75
N PHE A 154 3.19 2.19 8.74
CA PHE A 154 2.23 1.10 8.87
C PHE A 154 0.83 1.65 8.66
N ASN A 155 0.11 1.05 7.72
CA ASN A 155 -1.25 1.46 7.38
C ASN A 155 -2.21 0.30 7.56
N ILE A 156 -3.37 0.58 8.18
CA ILE A 156 -4.50 -0.35 8.27
C ILE A 156 -5.65 0.22 7.44
N TYR A 157 -6.15 -0.61 6.54
CA TYR A 157 -7.27 -0.30 5.67
C TYR A 157 -8.43 -1.26 5.98
N ARG A 158 -9.65 -0.75 5.98
CA ARG A 158 -10.87 -1.55 6.17
C ARG A 158 -11.82 -1.37 4.99
N ARG A 159 -12.49 -2.46 4.64
CA ARG A 159 -13.61 -2.40 3.69
C ARG A 159 -14.64 -1.41 4.22
N PRO A 160 -15.17 -0.49 3.39
CA PRO A 160 -16.22 0.43 3.82
C PRO A 160 -17.44 -0.30 4.38
N ASP A 161 -18.06 0.26 5.42
CA ASP A 161 -19.23 -0.33 6.07
C ASP A 161 -20.43 -0.48 5.12
N SER A 162 -20.47 0.29 4.04
CA SER A 162 -21.46 0.13 2.96
C SER A 162 -21.33 -1.19 2.20
N GLY A 163 -20.19 -1.87 2.30
CA GLY A 163 -19.81 -3.02 1.48
C GLY A 163 -19.34 -2.68 0.07
N GLU A 164 -19.58 -1.47 -0.40
CA GLU A 164 -19.12 -1.00 -1.70
C GLU A 164 -17.69 -0.43 -1.61
N LEU A 165 -16.86 -0.75 -2.59
CA LEU A 165 -15.49 -0.23 -2.65
C LEU A 165 -15.50 1.26 -3.01
N ASN A 166 -14.58 2.01 -2.43
CA ASN A 166 -14.42 3.42 -2.76
C ASN A 166 -13.97 3.60 -4.22
N SER A 167 -14.49 4.62 -4.86
CA SER A 167 -14.07 5.02 -6.19
C SER A 167 -12.78 5.86 -6.13
N LYS A 168 -12.00 5.81 -7.21
CA LYS A 168 -10.75 6.59 -7.29
C LYS A 168 -11.02 8.08 -7.05
N PRO A 169 -10.31 8.71 -6.09
CA PRO A 169 -10.47 10.12 -5.82
C PRO A 169 -10.14 10.96 -7.06
N VAL A 170 -11.10 11.74 -7.52
CA VAL A 170 -10.89 12.70 -8.60
C VAL A 170 -10.49 14.03 -7.98
N ALA A 171 -9.30 14.51 -8.28
CA ALA A 171 -8.89 15.85 -7.90
C ALA A 171 -9.79 16.87 -8.62
N LYS A 172 -10.72 17.48 -7.91
CA LYS A 172 -11.47 18.64 -8.42
C LYS A 172 -10.59 19.86 -8.21
N LEU A 173 -9.90 20.27 -9.25
CA LEU A 173 -9.23 21.57 -9.27
C LEU A 173 -10.31 22.64 -9.38
N LYS A 174 -10.53 23.40 -8.31
CA LYS A 174 -11.35 24.61 -8.36
C LYS A 174 -10.50 25.74 -8.95
N ASP A 175 -11.08 26.51 -9.83
CA ASP A 175 -10.46 27.71 -10.41
C ASP A 175 -9.20 27.47 -11.27
N VAL A 176 -9.05 26.25 -11.82
CA VAL A 176 -7.97 25.90 -12.74
C VAL A 176 -8.56 25.41 -14.06
N THR A 177 -8.21 26.07 -15.14
CA THR A 177 -8.55 25.64 -16.49
C THR A 177 -7.31 25.00 -17.12
N ILE A 178 -7.44 23.75 -17.58
CA ILE A 178 -6.34 23.03 -18.24
C ILE A 178 -6.57 23.06 -19.74
N TYR A 179 -5.62 23.63 -20.46
CA TYR A 179 -5.59 23.60 -21.93
C TYR A 179 -4.51 22.66 -22.42
N ARG A 180 -4.80 21.86 -23.45
CA ARG A 180 -3.77 21.19 -24.23
C ARG A 180 -3.16 22.18 -25.21
N GLN A 181 -1.89 22.06 -25.53
CA GLN A 181 -1.17 22.96 -26.41
C GLN A 181 -1.79 23.03 -27.82
N ASP A 182 -2.45 21.96 -28.27
CA ASP A 182 -3.15 21.81 -29.54
C ASP A 182 -4.65 22.12 -29.48
N SER A 183 -5.16 22.53 -28.30
CA SER A 183 -6.59 22.75 -28.12
C SER A 183 -7.02 24.15 -28.57
N LYS A 184 -8.26 24.23 -29.05
CA LYS A 184 -8.88 25.52 -29.39
C LYS A 184 -9.01 26.37 -28.12
N GLY A 185 -8.42 27.56 -28.13
CA GLY A 185 -8.38 28.46 -26.97
C GLY A 185 -7.04 28.45 -26.21
N TYR A 186 -6.09 27.61 -26.58
CA TYR A 186 -4.74 27.69 -26.05
C TYR A 186 -4.04 28.96 -26.60
N ASN A 187 -3.53 29.79 -25.69
CA ASN A 187 -2.70 30.92 -26.00
C ASN A 187 -1.42 30.84 -25.17
N GLU A 188 -0.27 30.78 -25.80
CA GLU A 188 1.03 30.57 -25.16
C GLU A 188 1.40 31.69 -24.14
N LYS A 189 0.69 32.81 -24.15
CA LYS A 189 0.93 33.96 -23.27
C LYS A 189 0.01 34.01 -22.05
N ASP A 190 -1.04 33.17 -22.00
CA ASP A 190 -2.12 33.30 -21.02
C ASP A 190 -2.18 32.11 -20.03
N PHE A 191 -1.06 31.58 -19.59
CA PHE A 191 -1.05 30.51 -18.58
C PHE A 191 -0.05 30.79 -17.46
N ASP A 192 -0.45 30.44 -16.23
CA ASP A 192 0.39 30.59 -15.04
C ASP A 192 1.40 29.47 -14.89
N VAL A 193 1.04 28.25 -15.32
CA VAL A 193 1.87 27.04 -15.16
C VAL A 193 1.81 26.18 -16.43
N ARG A 194 2.98 25.83 -16.97
CA ARG A 194 3.10 24.88 -18.07
C ARG A 194 3.61 23.53 -17.56
N MET A 195 2.86 22.48 -17.83
CA MET A 195 3.29 21.09 -17.59
C MET A 195 3.79 20.48 -18.90
N CYS A 196 5.04 20.08 -18.93
CA CYS A 196 5.59 19.30 -20.04
C CYS A 196 5.59 17.83 -19.66
N TYR A 197 4.94 16.98 -20.46
CA TYR A 197 4.94 15.54 -20.30
C TYR A 197 5.99 14.93 -21.24
N TRP A 198 6.93 14.20 -20.68
CA TRP A 198 7.91 13.42 -21.44
C TRP A 198 7.46 11.95 -21.44
N GLY A 199 7.60 11.26 -22.57
CA GLY A 199 7.00 9.95 -22.83
C GLY A 199 7.45 8.79 -21.92
N ASP A 200 8.30 9.03 -20.92
CA ASP A 200 8.71 8.08 -19.88
C ASP A 200 7.88 8.17 -18.60
N GLY A 201 6.84 9.01 -18.58
CA GLY A 201 5.99 9.23 -17.39
C GLY A 201 6.52 10.30 -16.45
N SER A 202 7.66 10.92 -16.69
CA SER A 202 8.15 12.06 -15.93
C SER A 202 7.44 13.34 -16.39
N ALA A 203 6.90 14.12 -15.45
CA ALA A 203 6.35 15.45 -15.71
C ALA A 203 7.32 16.51 -15.19
N ALA A 204 7.83 17.36 -16.09
CA ALA A 204 8.53 18.57 -15.70
C ALA A 204 7.54 19.73 -15.64
N VAL A 205 7.52 20.47 -14.53
CA VAL A 205 6.72 21.67 -14.37
C VAL A 205 7.63 22.90 -14.62
N SER A 206 7.32 23.66 -15.65
CA SER A 206 7.97 24.93 -15.91
C SER A 206 7.07 26.08 -15.45
N TYR A 207 7.57 26.90 -14.53
CA TYR A 207 6.85 28.07 -14.02
C TYR A 207 7.24 29.28 -14.86
N THR A 208 6.29 29.93 -15.49
CA THR A 208 6.53 31.15 -16.26
C THR A 208 6.26 32.43 -15.49
N HIS A 209 5.34 32.39 -14.51
CA HIS A 209 5.07 33.48 -13.56
C HIS A 209 4.51 32.93 -12.27
N LEU A 210 5.20 33.09 -11.16
CA LEU A 210 4.68 32.86 -9.82
C LEU A 210 4.49 34.20 -9.12
N THR A 211 3.30 34.75 -9.18
CA THR A 211 2.80 35.58 -8.10
C THR A 211 1.98 34.70 -7.19
N LEU A 212 2.61 34.16 -6.14
CA LEU A 212 1.85 33.62 -5.01
C LEU A 212 0.99 34.74 -4.46
N PRO A 213 -0.34 34.58 -4.29
CA PRO A 213 -1.12 35.52 -3.55
C PRO A 213 -0.57 35.61 -2.13
N THR A 214 0.06 36.70 -1.79
CA THR A 214 0.36 37.06 -0.40
C THR A 214 -0.98 37.21 0.30
N LYS A 215 -1.38 36.17 1.05
CA LYS A 215 -2.46 36.36 2.01
C LYS A 215 -1.94 37.22 3.13
N LEU A 216 -2.56 38.41 3.24
CA LEU A 216 -2.67 39.14 4.48
C LEU A 216 -3.48 38.37 5.52
#